data_140e03e4b05aa8a757f276e50f39a953
#
_entry.id   140e03e4b05aa8a757f276e50f39a953
#
_cell.length_a   1.000
_cell.length_b   1.000
_cell.length_c   1.000
_cell.angle_alpha   90.00
_cell.angle_beta   90.00
_cell.angle_gamma   90.00
#
_symmetry.space_group_name_H-M   'P 1'
#
loop_
_entity.id
_entity.type
_entity.pdbx_description
1 polymer ?
#
loop_
_entity_poly.entity_id
_entity_poly.type
_entity_poly.pdbx_seq_one_letter_code
_entity_poly.pdbx_strand_id
1 'polypeptide(L)'
;MQLTVDVPADRYDRELEFWRAATGWTDEDVDTPEFHRLVHRQASPLQLLVQRLGPDDGAQHARAHLDLGTDDLDAEVERVRSLGAHLLWPGNGFVALRDPLDLSFCVTANDPSR
;
A
#
# COMPACT_ATOMS: atom_id res chain seq x y z
N MET A 1 -5.69 -6.38 -4.94
CA MET A 1 -5.85 -5.46 -3.80
C MET A 1 -4.68 -5.61 -2.85
N GLN A 2 -4.20 -4.53 -2.31
CA GLN A 2 -3.06 -4.54 -1.42
C GLN A 2 -3.34 -3.66 -0.21
N LEU A 3 -3.02 -4.16 0.97
CA LEU A 3 -2.99 -3.36 2.18
C LEU A 3 -1.55 -2.94 2.42
N THR A 4 -1.29 -1.65 2.46
CA THR A 4 0.03 -1.11 2.77
C THR A 4 0.06 -0.66 4.21
N VAL A 5 1.02 -1.19 4.97
CA VAL A 5 1.29 -0.78 6.35
C VAL A 5 2.52 0.11 6.34
N ASP A 6 2.34 1.37 6.70
CA ASP A 6 3.41 2.38 6.73
C ASP A 6 4.05 2.38 8.11
N VAL A 7 5.36 2.14 8.18
CA VAL A 7 6.07 1.90 9.44
C VAL A 7 7.21 2.90 9.62
N PRO A 8 7.32 3.55 10.81
CA PRO A 8 8.48 4.37 11.13
C PRO A 8 9.79 3.60 10.95
N ALA A 9 10.81 4.26 10.40
CA ALA A 9 12.06 3.62 10.00
C ALA A 9 12.77 2.89 11.17
N ASP A 10 12.72 3.44 12.36
CA ASP A 10 13.37 2.89 13.56
C ASP A 10 12.66 1.64 14.11
N ARG A 11 11.46 1.33 13.62
CA ARG A 11 10.66 0.18 14.07
C ARG A 11 10.34 -0.79 12.93
N TYR A 12 10.91 -0.56 11.77
CA TYR A 12 10.58 -1.29 10.55
C TYR A 12 10.84 -2.79 10.68
N ASP A 13 12.05 -3.16 11.12
CA ASP A 13 12.43 -4.57 11.20
C ASP A 13 11.54 -5.34 12.17
N ARG A 14 11.21 -4.73 13.29
CA ARG A 14 10.36 -5.36 14.30
C ARG A 14 8.93 -5.55 13.80
N GLU A 15 8.38 -4.55 13.11
CA GLU A 15 7.04 -4.63 12.55
C GLU A 15 6.96 -5.68 11.44
N LEU A 16 7.97 -5.71 10.57
CA LEU A 16 8.04 -6.71 9.52
C LEU A 16 8.10 -8.13 10.08
N GLU A 17 8.90 -8.35 11.13
CA GLU A 17 8.99 -9.64 11.80
C GLU A 17 7.66 -10.06 12.42
N PHE A 18 6.96 -9.09 13.03
CA PHE A 18 5.63 -9.34 13.59
C PHE A 18 4.65 -9.83 12.51
N TRP A 19 4.59 -9.14 11.39
CA TRP A 19 3.63 -9.50 10.34
C TRP A 19 3.99 -10.79 9.63
N ARG A 20 5.28 -11.10 9.47
CA ARG A 20 5.72 -12.41 8.99
C ARG A 20 5.23 -13.53 9.90
N ALA A 21 5.40 -13.36 11.19
CA ALA A 21 5.01 -14.37 12.19
C ALA A 21 3.49 -14.48 12.30
N ALA A 22 2.81 -13.34 12.37
CA ALA A 22 1.36 -13.29 12.53
C ALA A 22 0.61 -13.88 11.34
N THR A 23 1.07 -13.59 10.12
CA THR A 23 0.42 -14.07 8.89
C THR A 23 0.91 -15.45 8.47
N GLY A 24 2.16 -15.78 8.74
CA GLY A 24 2.82 -16.94 8.16
C GLY A 24 3.03 -16.83 6.65
N TRP A 25 2.83 -15.64 6.09
CA TRP A 25 2.94 -15.40 4.66
C TRP A 25 4.41 -15.29 4.24
N THR A 26 4.65 -15.49 2.94
CA THR A 26 5.99 -15.58 2.37
C THR A 26 6.43 -14.23 1.82
N ASP A 27 7.70 -13.88 2.05
CA ASP A 27 8.30 -12.71 1.42
C ASP A 27 8.34 -12.87 -0.09
N GLU A 28 7.96 -11.80 -0.79
CA GLU A 28 8.12 -11.67 -2.22
C GLU A 28 9.05 -10.50 -2.50
N ASP A 29 10.06 -10.71 -3.36
CA ASP A 29 11.02 -9.68 -3.69
C ASP A 29 10.35 -8.48 -4.36
N VAL A 30 10.73 -7.29 -3.93
CA VAL A 30 10.37 -6.02 -4.56
C VAL A 30 11.65 -5.24 -4.82
N ASP A 31 11.69 -4.52 -5.94
CA ASP A 31 12.89 -3.80 -6.37
C ASP A 31 13.24 -2.61 -5.48
N THR A 32 12.32 -2.18 -4.65
CA THR A 32 12.45 -0.97 -3.83
C THR A 32 12.76 -1.35 -2.39
N PRO A 33 13.93 -0.95 -1.83
CA PRO A 33 14.37 -1.45 -0.53
C PRO A 33 13.49 -1.04 0.65
N GLU A 34 12.72 0.04 0.54
CA GLU A 34 11.80 0.48 1.59
C GLU A 34 10.52 -0.36 1.68
N PHE A 35 10.30 -1.30 0.76
CA PHE A 35 9.12 -2.15 0.73
C PHE A 35 9.45 -3.60 1.01
N HIS A 36 8.55 -4.27 1.72
CA HIS A 36 8.49 -5.73 1.80
C HIS A 36 7.07 -6.18 1.52
N ARG A 37 6.92 -7.14 0.62
CA ARG A 37 5.61 -7.71 0.29
C ARG A 37 5.49 -9.11 0.88
N LEU A 38 4.39 -9.34 1.59
CA LEU A 38 4.04 -10.64 2.12
C LEU A 38 2.86 -11.18 1.33
N VAL A 39 3.00 -12.41 0.83
CA VAL A 39 1.97 -13.05 0.00
C VAL A 39 1.56 -14.38 0.59
N HIS A 40 0.28 -14.69 0.49
CA HIS A 40 -0.24 -15.98 0.89
C HIS A 40 0.26 -17.07 -0.06
N ARG A 41 0.55 -18.28 0.47
CA ARG A 41 1.02 -19.41 -0.32
C ARG A 41 0.08 -19.78 -1.44
N GLN A 42 -1.22 -19.76 -1.17
CA GLN A 42 -2.24 -19.96 -2.18
C GLN A 42 -2.59 -18.61 -2.77
N ALA A 43 -2.83 -18.57 -4.06
CA ALA A 43 -3.16 -17.31 -4.72
C ALA A 43 -4.32 -16.61 -3.99
N SER A 44 -4.07 -15.39 -3.53
CA SER A 44 -5.04 -14.56 -2.85
C SER A 44 -5.07 -13.20 -3.51
N PRO A 45 -6.24 -12.57 -3.68
CA PRO A 45 -6.31 -11.21 -4.21
C PRO A 45 -5.75 -10.17 -3.26
N LEU A 46 -5.54 -10.52 -1.98
CA LEU A 46 -4.99 -9.59 -0.99
C LEU A 46 -3.52 -9.87 -0.75
N GLN A 47 -2.72 -8.83 -0.84
CA GLN A 47 -1.30 -8.82 -0.47
C GLN A 47 -1.08 -7.83 0.65
N LEU A 48 -0.07 -8.08 1.47
CA LEU A 48 0.36 -7.16 2.52
C LEU A 48 1.71 -6.56 2.12
N LEU A 49 1.75 -5.24 1.99
CA LEU A 49 2.98 -4.51 1.73
C LEU A 49 3.37 -3.77 2.99
N VAL A 50 4.60 -3.95 3.45
CA VAL A 50 5.13 -3.20 4.59
C VAL A 50 6.10 -2.16 4.04
N GLN A 51 5.78 -0.88 4.28
CA GLN A 51 6.56 0.25 3.79
C GLN A 51 7.31 0.91 4.94
N ARG A 52 8.62 1.07 4.77
CA ARG A 52 9.44 1.86 5.68
C ARG A 52 9.31 3.34 5.31
N LEU A 53 8.83 4.13 6.26
CA LEU A 53 8.73 5.58 6.08
C LEU A 53 10.11 6.22 6.14
N GLY A 54 10.24 7.38 5.49
CA GLY A 54 11.47 8.16 5.55
C GLY A 54 11.75 8.69 6.96
N PRO A 55 13.00 9.02 7.27
CA PRO A 55 13.39 9.45 8.63
C PRO A 55 12.72 10.74 9.06
N ASP A 56 12.27 11.57 8.12
CA ASP A 56 11.65 12.86 8.41
C ASP A 56 10.12 12.83 8.41
N ASP A 57 9.50 11.65 8.27
CA ASP A 57 8.04 11.54 8.22
C ASP A 57 7.38 11.95 9.54
N GLY A 58 8.03 11.69 10.67
CA GLY A 58 7.52 12.07 11.98
C GLY A 58 6.46 11.15 12.54
N ALA A 59 6.09 10.09 11.84
CA ALA A 59 5.11 9.13 12.33
C ALA A 59 5.65 8.37 13.53
N GLN A 60 4.82 8.23 14.58
CA GLN A 60 5.15 7.47 15.80
C GLN A 60 4.47 6.11 15.83
N HIS A 61 3.51 5.90 14.97
CA HIS A 61 2.72 4.68 14.87
C HIS A 61 2.66 4.20 13.44
N ALA A 62 2.42 2.90 13.27
CA ALA A 62 2.09 2.36 11.97
C ALA A 62 0.75 2.92 11.49
N ARG A 63 0.65 3.14 10.18
CA ARG A 63 -0.57 3.53 9.49
C ARG A 63 -0.84 2.52 8.40
N ALA A 64 -2.05 2.47 7.89
CA ALA A 64 -2.39 1.56 6.81
C ALA A 64 -3.30 2.25 5.79
N HIS A 65 -3.16 1.85 4.55
CA HIS A 65 -4.06 2.27 3.47
C HIS A 65 -4.23 1.13 2.46
N LEU A 66 -5.36 1.14 1.75
CA LEU A 66 -5.61 0.18 0.68
C LEU A 66 -5.07 0.71 -0.64
N ASP A 67 -4.52 -0.20 -1.44
CA ASP A 67 -4.13 0.08 -2.82
C ASP A 67 -5.00 -0.76 -3.75
N LEU A 68 -5.69 -0.08 -4.67
CA LEU A 68 -6.49 -0.71 -5.71
C LEU A 68 -5.74 -0.67 -7.02
N GLY A 69 -5.33 -1.83 -7.53
CA GLY A 69 -4.61 -1.92 -8.79
C GLY A 69 -5.53 -1.76 -9.98
N THR A 70 -5.03 -1.14 -11.05
CA THR A 70 -5.78 -0.94 -12.28
C THR A 70 -4.86 -0.97 -13.50
N ASP A 71 -5.40 -1.41 -14.62
CA ASP A 71 -4.73 -1.34 -15.92
C ASP A 71 -4.90 0.03 -16.61
N ASP A 72 -5.81 0.86 -16.11
CA ASP A 72 -6.07 2.19 -16.63
C ASP A 72 -6.27 3.15 -15.47
N LEU A 73 -5.18 3.82 -15.09
CA LEU A 73 -5.16 4.68 -13.91
C LEU A 73 -6.16 5.83 -14.01
N ASP A 74 -6.19 6.52 -15.15
CA ASP A 74 -7.06 7.68 -15.33
C ASP A 74 -8.54 7.28 -15.28
N ALA A 75 -8.90 6.19 -15.93
CA ALA A 75 -10.28 5.71 -15.97
C ALA A 75 -10.74 5.26 -14.56
N GLU A 76 -9.88 4.58 -13.81
CA GLU A 76 -10.22 4.12 -12.47
C GLU A 76 -10.35 5.28 -11.49
N VAL A 77 -9.47 6.27 -11.57
CA VAL A 77 -9.57 7.48 -10.75
C VAL A 77 -10.90 8.18 -11.02
N GLU A 78 -11.27 8.34 -12.28
CA GLU A 78 -12.54 8.98 -12.63
C GLU A 78 -13.73 8.17 -12.12
N ARG A 79 -13.66 6.85 -12.22
CA ARG A 79 -14.72 5.98 -11.72
C ARG A 79 -14.93 6.14 -10.21
N VAL A 80 -13.86 6.08 -9.41
CA VAL A 80 -13.99 6.20 -7.94
C VAL A 80 -14.39 7.61 -7.54
N ARG A 81 -13.95 8.63 -8.26
CA ARG A 81 -14.39 10.01 -8.02
C ARG A 81 -15.88 10.18 -8.26
N SER A 82 -16.42 9.55 -9.29
CA SER A 82 -17.86 9.57 -9.57
C SER A 82 -18.67 8.86 -8.48
N LEU A 83 -18.03 7.95 -7.72
CA LEU A 83 -18.65 7.28 -6.58
C LEU A 83 -18.53 8.06 -5.27
N GLY A 84 -17.85 9.21 -5.28
CA GLY A 84 -17.73 10.08 -4.11
C GLY A 84 -16.34 10.21 -3.52
N ALA A 85 -15.30 9.62 -4.15
CA ALA A 85 -13.94 9.78 -3.67
C ALA A 85 -13.42 11.20 -3.94
N HIS A 86 -12.53 11.66 -3.07
CA HIS A 86 -11.88 12.97 -3.19
C HIS A 86 -10.41 12.79 -3.52
N LEU A 87 -9.95 13.55 -4.52
CA LEU A 87 -8.54 13.52 -4.93
C LEU A 87 -7.68 14.22 -3.87
N LEU A 88 -6.59 13.56 -3.47
CA LEU A 88 -5.58 14.18 -2.60
C LEU A 88 -4.40 14.68 -3.45
N TRP A 89 -3.65 13.75 -4.07
CA TRP A 89 -2.55 14.14 -4.96
C TRP A 89 -2.23 12.99 -5.93
N PRO A 90 -1.75 13.33 -7.13
CA PRO A 90 -1.19 12.33 -8.03
C PRO A 90 0.27 12.05 -7.69
N GLY A 91 0.67 10.79 -7.84
CA GLY A 91 2.07 10.36 -7.72
C GLY A 91 2.56 9.73 -9.01
N ASN A 92 3.73 9.11 -8.95
CA ASN A 92 4.28 8.39 -10.08
C ASN A 92 3.72 6.95 -10.09
N GLY A 93 2.78 6.70 -10.99
CA GLY A 93 2.12 5.39 -11.12
C GLY A 93 1.01 5.15 -10.12
N PHE A 94 0.58 6.18 -9.38
CA PHE A 94 -0.52 6.07 -8.45
C PHE A 94 -1.22 7.41 -8.25
N VAL A 95 -2.41 7.37 -7.69
CA VAL A 95 -3.14 8.55 -7.24
C VAL A 95 -3.67 8.28 -5.84
N ALA A 96 -3.39 9.19 -4.93
CA ALA A 96 -3.91 9.13 -3.57
C ALA A 96 -5.27 9.84 -3.48
N LEU A 97 -6.23 9.19 -2.84
CA LEU A 97 -7.58 9.70 -2.68
C LEU A 97 -8.08 9.44 -1.25
N ARG A 98 -9.22 10.02 -0.93
CA ARG A 98 -10.00 9.68 0.26
C ARG A 98 -11.38 9.21 -0.15
N ASP A 99 -11.89 8.25 0.59
CA ASP A 99 -13.27 7.81 0.42
C ASP A 99 -14.25 8.85 0.99
N PRO A 100 -15.58 8.66 0.87
CA PRO A 100 -16.55 9.64 1.36
C PRO A 100 -16.48 9.94 2.86
N LEU A 101 -15.85 9.08 3.65
CA LEU A 101 -15.67 9.29 5.10
C LEU A 101 -14.20 9.53 5.48
N ASP A 102 -13.40 10.05 4.52
CA ASP A 102 -12.02 10.47 4.72
C ASP A 102 -11.01 9.34 4.96
N LEU A 103 -11.35 8.09 4.61
CA LEU A 103 -10.38 7.00 4.62
C LEU A 103 -9.45 7.11 3.42
N SER A 104 -8.14 7.19 3.67
CA SER A 104 -7.14 7.27 2.61
C SER A 104 -6.99 5.94 1.88
N PHE A 105 -6.88 6.00 0.55
CA PHE A 105 -6.54 4.87 -0.28
C PHE A 105 -5.82 5.34 -1.53
N CYS A 106 -5.18 4.41 -2.24
CA CYS A 106 -4.52 4.72 -3.50
C CYS A 106 -5.12 3.87 -4.62
N VAL A 107 -5.17 4.47 -5.81
CA VAL A 107 -5.34 3.72 -7.06
C VAL A 107 -3.96 3.63 -7.69
N THR A 108 -3.50 2.42 -7.97
CA THR A 108 -2.15 2.17 -8.46
C THR A 108 -2.19 1.50 -9.82
N ALA A 109 -1.32 1.95 -10.72
CA ALA A 109 -1.16 1.27 -12.01
C ALA A 109 -0.59 -0.15 -11.76
N ASN A 110 -1.15 -1.14 -12.43
CA ASN A 110 -0.64 -2.49 -12.36
C ASN A 110 0.77 -2.54 -12.97
N ASP A 111 1.74 -2.83 -12.12
CA ASP A 111 3.14 -2.91 -12.51
C ASP A 111 3.69 -4.24 -11.97
N PRO A 112 4.14 -5.16 -12.83
CA PRO A 112 4.64 -6.45 -12.38
C PRO A 112 5.92 -6.37 -11.54
N SER A 113 6.59 -5.21 -11.50
CA SER A 113 7.78 -5.02 -10.67
C SER A 113 7.46 -4.56 -9.25
N ARG A 114 6.21 -4.26 -8.95
CA ARG A 114 5.78 -3.80 -7.63
C ARG A 114 5.28 -4.92 -6.78
#